data_c0377b716e6498c4a2bc4359c07e8cc4
#
_entry.id   c0377b716e6498c4a2bc4359c07e8cc4
#
_cell.length_a   1.000
_cell.length_b   1.000
_cell.length_c   1.000
_cell.angle_alpha   90.00
_cell.angle_beta   90.00
_cell.angle_gamma   90.00
#
_symmetry.space_group_name_H-M   'P 1'
#
loop_
_entity.id
_entity.type
_entity.pdbx_description
1 polymer ?
#
loop_
_entity_poly.entity_id
_entity_poly.type
_entity_poly.pdbx_seq_one_letter_code
_entity_poly.pdbx_strand_id
1 'polypeptide(L)'
;EVIVGYKINSLGDVDSIAACFEVDFKIFIHWNDPAFVGKEKGPVKKGSSKLDPKVECMNARKLVTYSEECALKNPSTGALKHSMYCRGTMSMLAMDLYMFPFDCQNLQIGVKPNKKDIHDVVLIAGGECSINSFPRNEWQCHGHICRSYHTDPTNSSTGKIYSSLHIILLMERESGWYVK
;
A
#
# COMPACT_ATOMS: atom_id res chain seq x y z
N GLU A 1 16.92 3.26 -2.52
CA GLU A 1 15.77 3.48 -1.63
C GLU A 1 14.61 4.07 -2.40
N VAL A 2 13.40 3.65 -2.05
CA VAL A 2 12.15 4.09 -2.67
C VAL A 2 11.19 4.48 -1.54
N ILE A 3 10.78 5.74 -1.53
CA ILE A 3 9.84 6.25 -0.52
C ILE A 3 8.42 5.99 -1.01
N VAL A 4 7.62 5.36 -0.16
CA VAL A 4 6.22 5.05 -0.47
C VAL A 4 5.30 5.77 0.51
N GLY A 5 4.48 6.66 -0.05
CA GLY A 5 3.36 7.28 0.63
C GLY A 5 2.03 6.70 0.17
N TYR A 6 0.95 7.04 0.85
CA TYR A 6 -0.38 6.58 0.51
C TYR A 6 -1.47 7.53 0.99
N LYS A 7 -2.64 7.38 0.36
CA LYS A 7 -3.88 7.99 0.82
C LYS A 7 -5.00 6.98 0.70
N ILE A 8 -5.65 6.63 1.81
CA ILE A 8 -6.85 5.82 1.81
C ILE A 8 -8.04 6.76 1.64
N ASN A 9 -8.78 6.61 0.55
CA ASN A 9 -9.92 7.47 0.22
C ASN A 9 -11.20 6.97 0.85
N SER A 10 -11.47 5.66 0.77
CA SER A 10 -12.62 5.03 1.39
C SER A 10 -12.35 3.57 1.72
N LEU A 11 -13.02 3.08 2.74
CA LEU A 11 -13.15 1.69 3.09
C LEU A 11 -14.59 1.26 2.77
N GLY A 12 -14.75 0.19 2.02
CA GLY A 12 -16.04 -0.44 1.74
C GLY A 12 -16.36 -1.54 2.75
N ASP A 13 -17.03 -2.58 2.28
CA ASP A 13 -17.45 -3.68 3.13
C ASP A 13 -16.25 -4.49 3.64
N VAL A 14 -16.34 -4.87 4.93
CA VAL A 14 -15.42 -5.82 5.57
C VAL A 14 -16.16 -7.12 5.77
N ASP A 15 -15.88 -8.09 4.92
CA ASP A 15 -16.50 -9.42 4.97
C ASP A 15 -15.66 -10.35 5.86
N SER A 16 -16.15 -10.55 7.07
CA SER A 16 -15.51 -11.42 8.07
C SER A 16 -15.56 -12.91 7.67
N ILE A 17 -16.55 -13.33 6.91
CA ILE A 17 -16.71 -14.73 6.47
C ILE A 17 -15.74 -15.02 5.32
N ALA A 18 -15.73 -14.15 4.33
CA ALA A 18 -14.82 -14.27 3.19
C ALA A 18 -13.39 -13.85 3.53
N ALA A 19 -13.15 -13.29 4.71
CA ALA A 19 -11.87 -12.74 5.15
C ALA A 19 -11.28 -11.75 4.12
N CYS A 20 -12.06 -10.74 3.75
CA CYS A 20 -11.64 -9.71 2.82
C CYS A 20 -12.32 -8.36 3.11
N PHE A 21 -11.76 -7.30 2.54
CA PHE A 21 -12.32 -5.97 2.64
C PHE A 21 -12.16 -5.20 1.33
N GLU A 22 -13.07 -4.29 1.06
CA GLU A 22 -12.98 -3.38 -0.08
C GLU A 22 -12.30 -2.09 0.33
N VAL A 23 -11.44 -1.57 -0.55
CA VAL A 23 -10.70 -0.33 -0.30
C VAL A 23 -10.45 0.43 -1.58
N ASP A 24 -10.52 1.77 -1.47
CA ASP A 24 -10.16 2.73 -2.49
C ASP A 24 -8.99 3.57 -1.96
N PHE A 25 -7.87 3.56 -2.66
CA PHE A 25 -6.63 4.16 -2.18
C PHE A 25 -5.72 4.66 -3.30
N LYS A 26 -4.81 5.55 -2.92
CA LYS A 26 -3.69 5.98 -3.77
C LYS A 26 -2.38 5.53 -3.14
N ILE A 27 -1.42 5.18 -4.00
CA ILE A 27 -0.03 4.95 -3.62
C ILE A 27 0.84 5.95 -4.36
N PHE A 28 1.77 6.56 -3.63
CA PHE A 28 2.76 7.50 -4.14
C PHE A 28 4.14 6.87 -3.98
N ILE A 29 4.84 6.69 -5.07
CA ILE A 29 6.15 6.04 -5.12
C ILE A 29 7.15 7.08 -5.57
N HIS A 30 8.18 7.33 -4.76
CA HIS A 30 9.22 8.32 -5.03
C HIS A 30 10.57 7.66 -5.09
N TRP A 31 11.31 7.93 -6.15
CA TRP A 31 12.70 7.48 -6.29
C TRP A 31 13.50 8.51 -7.09
N ASN A 32 14.82 8.42 -7.04
CA ASN A 32 15.72 9.21 -7.86
C ASN A 32 16.30 8.36 -9.00
N ASP A 33 16.32 8.91 -10.20
CA ASP A 33 16.96 8.29 -11.35
C ASP A 33 17.93 9.30 -11.99
N PRO A 34 19.25 9.06 -11.91
CA PRO A 34 20.26 9.95 -12.49
C PRO A 34 20.07 10.21 -13.98
N ALA A 35 19.44 9.28 -14.72
CA ALA A 35 19.14 9.45 -16.14
C ALA A 35 18.14 10.57 -16.43
N PHE A 36 17.48 11.10 -15.41
CA PHE A 36 16.52 12.21 -15.50
C PHE A 36 17.07 13.54 -14.98
N VAL A 37 18.30 13.58 -14.51
CA VAL A 37 18.96 14.84 -14.12
C VAL A 37 19.10 15.73 -15.35
N GLY A 38 18.73 17.00 -15.20
CA GLY A 38 18.78 18.02 -16.26
C GLY A 38 17.67 17.93 -17.32
N LYS A 39 16.74 16.95 -17.23
CA LYS A 39 15.60 16.90 -18.12
C LYS A 39 14.50 17.89 -17.68
N GLU A 40 13.61 18.21 -18.60
CA GLU A 40 12.48 19.09 -18.32
C GLU A 40 11.51 18.47 -17.32
N LYS A 41 11.05 19.29 -16.36
CA LYS A 41 10.04 18.90 -15.37
C LYS A 41 8.70 18.65 -16.07
N GLY A 42 8.08 17.50 -15.81
CA GLY A 42 6.80 17.17 -16.42
C GLY A 42 6.48 15.67 -16.40
N PRO A 43 5.45 15.28 -17.16
CA PRO A 43 5.05 13.88 -17.25
C PRO A 43 6.15 13.03 -17.89
N VAL A 44 6.29 11.81 -17.37
CA VAL A 44 7.27 10.83 -17.82
C VAL A 44 6.53 9.56 -18.24
N LYS A 45 6.88 9.02 -19.40
CA LYS A 45 6.28 7.77 -19.87
C LYS A 45 6.62 6.63 -18.90
N LYS A 46 5.60 5.86 -18.51
CA LYS A 46 5.76 4.67 -17.66
C LYS A 46 6.80 3.71 -18.27
N GLY A 47 7.69 3.20 -17.42
CA GLY A 47 8.73 2.26 -17.82
C GLY A 47 9.94 2.88 -18.54
N SER A 48 10.00 4.21 -18.70
CA SER A 48 11.18 4.88 -19.27
C SER A 48 12.38 4.95 -18.29
N SER A 49 12.12 4.87 -16.99
CA SER A 49 13.15 4.72 -15.98
C SER A 49 13.53 3.25 -15.82
N LYS A 50 14.81 2.94 -15.93
CA LYS A 50 15.33 1.59 -15.65
C LYS A 50 15.29 1.25 -14.16
N LEU A 51 15.26 2.28 -13.30
CA LEU A 51 15.20 2.16 -11.84
C LEU A 51 13.75 2.10 -11.32
N ASP A 52 12.74 2.15 -12.20
CA ASP A 52 11.33 2.04 -11.81
C ASP A 52 11.12 0.81 -10.91
N PRO A 53 10.66 0.99 -9.65
CA PRO A 53 10.51 -0.09 -8.68
C PRO A 53 9.41 -1.10 -9.04
N LYS A 54 8.47 -0.76 -9.93
CA LYS A 54 7.35 -1.61 -10.35
C LYS A 54 6.62 -2.24 -9.18
N VAL A 55 6.06 -1.40 -8.34
CA VAL A 55 5.38 -1.83 -7.11
C VAL A 55 4.04 -2.51 -7.42
N GLU A 56 3.74 -3.59 -6.68
CA GLU A 56 2.48 -4.34 -6.76
C GLU A 56 1.89 -4.60 -5.38
N CYS A 57 0.56 -4.80 -5.30
CA CYS A 57 -0.12 -5.18 -4.07
C CYS A 57 -0.04 -6.68 -3.84
N MET A 58 0.36 -7.09 -2.62
CA MET A 58 0.62 -8.49 -2.27
C MET A 58 -0.65 -9.29 -1.99
N ASN A 59 -1.64 -8.67 -1.35
CA ASN A 59 -2.83 -9.33 -0.85
C ASN A 59 -4.12 -8.95 -1.59
N ALA A 60 -4.00 -8.39 -2.78
CA ALA A 60 -5.14 -8.07 -3.61
C ALA A 60 -5.78 -9.34 -4.19
N ARG A 61 -7.10 -9.53 -3.97
CA ARG A 61 -7.91 -10.54 -4.67
C ARG A 61 -8.36 -10.01 -6.03
N LYS A 62 -8.78 -8.75 -6.05
CA LYS A 62 -9.15 -8.03 -7.26
C LYS A 62 -8.73 -6.58 -7.10
N LEU A 63 -7.98 -6.07 -8.06
CA LEU A 63 -7.49 -4.70 -8.04
C LEU A 63 -7.68 -4.07 -9.41
N VAL A 64 -8.25 -2.88 -9.43
CA VAL A 64 -8.39 -2.05 -10.63
C VAL A 64 -7.62 -0.75 -10.41
N THR A 65 -6.72 -0.42 -11.31
CA THR A 65 -6.04 0.87 -11.33
C THR A 65 -6.78 1.81 -12.29
N TYR A 66 -7.40 2.84 -11.73
CA TYR A 66 -8.19 3.81 -12.51
C TYR A 66 -7.33 4.85 -13.21
N SER A 67 -6.30 5.29 -12.53
CA SER A 67 -5.35 6.23 -13.10
C SER A 67 -3.94 5.95 -12.58
N GLU A 68 -2.98 6.25 -13.43
CA GLU A 68 -1.58 6.06 -13.16
C GLU A 68 -0.81 7.20 -13.82
N GLU A 69 0.02 7.87 -13.06
CA GLU A 69 0.78 9.04 -13.52
C GLU A 69 2.21 8.94 -13.00
N CYS A 70 3.17 9.10 -13.90
CA CYS A 70 4.58 9.26 -13.54
C CYS A 70 5.08 10.64 -13.98
N ALA A 71 5.78 11.34 -13.12
CA ALA A 71 6.29 12.69 -13.41
C ALA A 71 7.65 12.93 -12.78
N LEU A 72 8.50 13.67 -13.50
CA LEU A 72 9.73 14.25 -12.98
C LEU A 72 9.36 15.46 -12.11
N LYS A 73 9.65 15.38 -10.81
CA LYS A 73 9.33 16.42 -9.84
C LYS A 73 10.49 17.39 -9.62
N ASN A 74 11.72 16.87 -9.59
CA ASN A 74 12.91 17.69 -9.42
C ASN A 74 13.99 17.32 -10.46
N PRO A 75 14.19 18.17 -11.48
CA PRO A 75 15.23 17.97 -12.48
C PRO A 75 16.67 17.97 -11.94
N SER A 76 16.94 18.65 -10.84
CA SER A 76 18.30 18.74 -10.28
C SER A 76 18.75 17.43 -9.67
N THR A 77 17.83 16.62 -9.17
CA THR A 77 18.12 15.34 -8.51
C THR A 77 17.63 14.12 -9.30
N GLY A 78 16.89 14.35 -10.39
CA GLY A 78 16.22 13.29 -11.13
C GLY A 78 15.08 12.64 -10.33
N ALA A 79 14.46 13.37 -9.38
CA ALA A 79 13.41 12.83 -8.52
C ALA A 79 12.12 12.60 -9.30
N LEU A 80 11.70 11.35 -9.36
CA LEU A 80 10.48 10.87 -9.99
C LEU A 80 9.40 10.58 -8.94
N LYS A 81 8.16 10.86 -9.30
CA LYS A 81 6.97 10.45 -8.53
C LYS A 81 6.05 9.66 -9.44
N HIS A 82 5.71 8.45 -9.01
CA HIS A 82 4.66 7.64 -9.62
C HIS A 82 3.47 7.57 -8.68
N SER A 83 2.30 7.92 -9.17
CA SER A 83 1.05 7.90 -8.44
C SER A 83 0.10 6.89 -9.09
N MET A 84 -0.42 5.97 -8.29
CA MET A 84 -1.41 4.99 -8.72
C MET A 84 -2.69 5.16 -7.91
N TYR A 85 -3.83 5.24 -8.58
CA TYR A 85 -5.13 5.27 -7.96
C TYR A 85 -5.82 3.93 -8.17
N CYS A 86 -6.06 3.21 -7.07
CA CYS A 86 -6.50 1.83 -7.06
C CYS A 86 -7.79 1.65 -6.25
N ARG A 87 -8.62 0.73 -6.71
CA ARG A 87 -9.77 0.23 -5.96
C ARG A 87 -9.82 -1.28 -6.07
N GLY A 88 -10.12 -1.94 -4.97
CA GLY A 88 -10.20 -3.40 -5.02
C GLY A 88 -10.57 -4.06 -3.72
N THR A 89 -10.58 -5.39 -3.78
CA THR A 89 -10.81 -6.27 -2.65
C THR A 89 -9.48 -6.85 -2.19
N MET A 90 -9.16 -6.67 -0.92
CA MET A 90 -7.94 -7.17 -0.29
C MET A 90 -8.26 -8.37 0.60
N SER A 91 -7.38 -9.38 0.63
CA SER A 91 -7.46 -10.46 1.61
C SER A 91 -7.02 -9.96 2.98
N MET A 92 -7.73 -10.38 4.01
CA MET A 92 -7.28 -10.24 5.39
C MET A 92 -6.26 -11.35 5.67
N LEU A 93 -5.07 -10.98 6.14
CA LEU A 93 -3.96 -11.92 6.36
C LEU A 93 -4.16 -12.75 7.63
N ALA A 94 -4.81 -12.17 8.62
CA ALA A 94 -5.22 -12.83 9.85
C ALA A 94 -6.50 -12.17 10.34
N MET A 95 -7.45 -12.96 10.82
CA MET A 95 -8.66 -12.49 11.45
C MET A 95 -8.82 -13.22 12.77
N ASP A 96 -8.95 -12.46 13.86
CA ASP A 96 -9.22 -13.01 15.18
C ASP A 96 -10.65 -12.66 15.59
N LEU A 97 -11.50 -13.67 15.69
CA LEU A 97 -12.92 -13.54 16.09
C LEU A 97 -13.16 -13.99 17.53
N TYR A 98 -12.10 -14.24 18.32
CA TYR A 98 -12.24 -14.72 19.70
C TYR A 98 -13.11 -13.81 20.56
N MET A 99 -12.98 -12.48 20.36
CA MET A 99 -13.72 -11.48 21.13
C MET A 99 -14.98 -10.97 20.42
N PHE A 100 -15.43 -11.64 19.35
CA PHE A 100 -16.64 -11.21 18.64
C PHE A 100 -17.84 -11.05 19.59
N PRO A 101 -18.65 -9.95 19.52
CA PRO A 101 -18.58 -8.82 18.57
C PRO A 101 -17.76 -7.62 19.07
N PHE A 102 -16.81 -7.80 19.98
CA PHE A 102 -15.94 -6.77 20.55
C PHE A 102 -14.50 -6.87 20.01
N ASP A 103 -14.37 -7.37 18.79
CA ASP A 103 -13.09 -7.65 18.16
C ASP A 103 -12.47 -6.42 17.50
N CYS A 104 -11.14 -6.37 17.56
CA CYS A 104 -10.32 -5.42 16.82
C CYS A 104 -9.58 -6.14 15.69
N GLN A 105 -9.57 -5.58 14.51
CA GLN A 105 -8.94 -6.17 13.32
C GLN A 105 -7.91 -5.23 12.72
N ASN A 106 -6.85 -5.81 12.17
CA ASN A 106 -5.82 -5.09 11.42
C ASN A 106 -6.03 -5.34 9.92
N LEU A 107 -6.65 -4.37 9.23
CA LEU A 107 -6.81 -4.46 7.79
C LEU A 107 -5.53 -3.99 7.10
N GLN A 108 -4.89 -4.86 6.36
CA GLN A 108 -3.57 -4.60 5.77
C GLN A 108 -3.65 -4.46 4.26
N ILE A 109 -2.91 -3.50 3.72
CA ILE A 109 -2.57 -3.40 2.30
C ILE A 109 -1.06 -3.62 2.20
N GLY A 110 -0.66 -4.76 1.69
CA GLY A 110 0.75 -5.09 1.50
C GLY A 110 1.23 -4.67 0.11
N VAL A 111 2.40 -4.04 0.06
CA VAL A 111 3.02 -3.55 -1.17
C VAL A 111 4.44 -4.07 -1.27
N LYS A 112 4.85 -4.55 -2.44
CA LYS A 112 6.23 -5.03 -2.70
C LYS A 112 6.71 -4.63 -4.09
N PRO A 113 8.02 -4.57 -4.34
CA PRO A 113 8.57 -4.46 -5.68
C PRO A 113 8.34 -5.76 -6.46
N ASN A 114 8.00 -5.64 -7.74
CA ASN A 114 7.86 -6.81 -8.61
C ASN A 114 9.24 -7.32 -9.05
N LYS A 115 9.58 -8.55 -8.68
CA LYS A 115 10.82 -9.29 -9.09
C LYS A 115 12.15 -8.60 -8.73
N LYS A 116 12.16 -7.63 -7.83
CA LYS A 116 13.36 -6.94 -7.35
C LYS A 116 13.63 -7.30 -5.90
N ASP A 117 14.84 -7.72 -5.58
CA ASP A 117 15.25 -8.02 -4.22
C ASP A 117 15.75 -6.76 -3.47
N ILE A 118 16.20 -6.92 -2.23
CA ILE A 118 16.61 -5.82 -1.35
C ILE A 118 17.87 -5.09 -1.87
N HIS A 119 18.68 -5.72 -2.70
CA HIS A 119 19.85 -5.07 -3.32
C HIS A 119 19.43 -4.09 -4.41
N ASP A 120 18.30 -4.33 -5.06
CA ASP A 120 17.76 -3.47 -6.11
C ASP A 120 16.84 -2.39 -5.54
N VAL A 121 15.91 -2.77 -4.64
CA VAL A 121 14.86 -1.88 -4.13
C VAL A 121 14.55 -2.12 -2.66
N VAL A 122 14.68 -1.07 -1.87
CA VAL A 122 14.21 -1.02 -0.48
C VAL A 122 13.05 -0.04 -0.39
N LEU A 123 11.89 -0.52 0.05
CA LEU A 123 10.72 0.32 0.30
C LEU A 123 10.78 0.91 1.70
N ILE A 124 10.61 2.22 1.78
CA ILE A 124 10.60 2.98 3.03
C ILE A 124 9.27 3.74 3.14
N ALA A 125 8.59 3.62 4.27
CA ALA A 125 7.40 4.40 4.56
C ALA A 125 7.76 5.88 4.68
N GLY A 126 7.06 6.75 3.96
CA GLY A 126 7.33 8.19 4.04
C GLY A 126 6.53 9.01 3.04
N GLY A 127 6.72 10.31 3.10
CA GLY A 127 5.97 11.25 2.27
C GLY A 127 4.54 11.45 2.77
N GLU A 128 3.59 11.59 1.86
CA GLU A 128 2.18 11.77 2.19
C GLU A 128 1.56 10.45 2.63
N CYS A 129 1.20 10.36 3.92
CA CYS A 129 0.51 9.19 4.50
C CYS A 129 -0.76 9.68 5.19
N SER A 130 -1.92 9.40 4.61
CA SER A 130 -3.19 9.90 5.13
C SER A 130 -4.33 8.90 4.92
N ILE A 131 -5.35 9.03 5.77
CA ILE A 131 -6.65 8.38 5.61
C ILE A 131 -7.74 9.43 5.66
N ASN A 132 -8.76 9.26 4.81
CA ASN A 132 -9.96 10.05 4.94
C ASN A 132 -10.79 9.54 6.13
N SER A 133 -11.67 10.39 6.65
CA SER A 133 -12.68 9.95 7.59
C SER A 133 -13.64 8.97 6.90
N PHE A 134 -13.85 7.80 7.50
CA PHE A 134 -14.84 6.83 7.01
C PHE A 134 -16.19 7.06 7.69
N PRO A 135 -17.30 6.85 6.97
CA PRO A 135 -18.62 6.87 7.61
C PRO A 135 -18.66 5.77 8.68
N ARG A 136 -19.32 6.08 9.80
CA ARG A 136 -19.57 5.08 10.85
C ARG A 136 -20.52 4.01 10.32
N ASN A 137 -20.05 2.80 10.31
CA ASN A 137 -20.80 1.60 10.00
C ASN A 137 -20.50 0.55 11.07
N GLU A 138 -20.50 -0.73 10.73
CA GLU A 138 -20.11 -1.83 11.60
C GLU A 138 -18.66 -1.71 12.15
N TRP A 139 -17.80 -0.91 11.50
CA TRP A 139 -16.39 -0.78 11.84
C TRP A 139 -15.99 0.68 12.04
N GLN A 140 -15.25 0.94 13.11
CA GLN A 140 -14.64 2.22 13.41
C GLN A 140 -13.13 2.14 13.18
N CYS A 141 -12.56 3.09 12.44
CA CYS A 141 -11.11 3.19 12.27
C CYS A 141 -10.52 4.10 13.35
N HIS A 142 -9.62 3.57 14.17
CA HIS A 142 -8.92 4.31 15.22
C HIS A 142 -7.61 4.92 14.79
N GLY A 143 -7.09 4.51 13.66
CA GLY A 143 -5.84 5.03 13.13
C GLY A 143 -5.21 4.12 12.09
N HIS A 144 -4.01 4.50 11.69
CA HIS A 144 -3.23 3.74 10.73
C HIS A 144 -1.75 3.79 11.07
N ILE A 145 -1.05 2.74 10.67
CA ILE A 145 0.41 2.67 10.73
C ILE A 145 0.95 2.17 9.40
N CYS A 146 2.17 2.54 9.07
CA CYS A 146 2.88 2.04 7.91
C CYS A 146 4.23 1.51 8.32
N ARG A 147 4.54 0.26 7.95
CA ARG A 147 5.78 -0.41 8.35
C ARG A 147 6.44 -1.07 7.15
N SER A 148 7.76 -0.93 7.07
CA SER A 148 8.59 -1.67 6.13
C SER A 148 9.01 -3.00 6.77
N TYR A 149 9.02 -4.06 5.97
CA TYR A 149 9.44 -5.40 6.34
C TYR A 149 10.41 -5.94 5.31
N HIS A 150 11.24 -6.86 5.76
CA HIS A 150 12.08 -7.66 4.89
C HIS A 150 11.68 -9.13 5.02
N THR A 151 11.58 -9.82 3.90
CA THR A 151 11.28 -11.25 3.89
C THR A 151 12.44 -12.01 4.53
N ASP A 152 12.14 -12.96 5.41
CA ASP A 152 13.14 -13.90 5.90
C ASP A 152 13.61 -14.78 4.73
N PRO A 153 14.92 -14.87 4.44
CA PRO A 153 15.43 -15.66 3.32
C PRO A 153 15.09 -17.15 3.45
N THR A 154 14.87 -17.67 4.67
CA THR A 154 14.45 -19.06 4.89
C THR A 154 13.02 -19.33 4.42
N ASN A 155 12.17 -18.31 4.37
CA ASN A 155 10.80 -18.36 3.90
C ASN A 155 10.65 -17.97 2.42
N SER A 156 11.76 -17.65 1.74
CA SER A 156 11.78 -17.27 0.34
C SER A 156 12.12 -18.48 -0.54
N SER A 157 11.27 -18.79 -1.52
CA SER A 157 11.53 -19.88 -2.49
C SER A 157 12.81 -19.67 -3.32
N THR A 158 13.32 -18.45 -3.36
CA THR A 158 14.56 -18.06 -4.08
C THR A 158 15.76 -17.87 -3.16
N GLY A 159 15.57 -17.97 -1.83
CA GLY A 159 16.60 -17.64 -0.83
C GLY A 159 16.96 -16.14 -0.78
N LYS A 160 16.26 -15.30 -1.52
CA LYS A 160 16.50 -13.85 -1.56
C LYS A 160 15.65 -13.10 -0.56
N ILE A 161 16.17 -11.97 -0.11
CA ILE A 161 15.45 -11.05 0.77
C ILE A 161 14.72 -10.04 -0.10
N TYR A 162 13.42 -9.83 0.16
CA TYR A 162 12.60 -8.84 -0.52
C TYR A 162 12.11 -7.80 0.48
N SER A 163 12.08 -6.55 0.04
CA SER A 163 11.46 -5.47 0.81
C SER A 163 9.97 -5.46 0.56
N SER A 164 9.18 -5.25 1.62
CA SER A 164 7.75 -5.01 1.53
C SER A 164 7.34 -3.89 2.47
N LEU A 165 6.19 -3.29 2.21
CA LEU A 165 5.63 -2.23 3.01
C LEU A 165 4.17 -2.55 3.29
N HIS A 166 3.76 -2.45 4.55
CA HIS A 166 2.41 -2.76 5.00
C HIS A 166 1.74 -1.50 5.56
N ILE A 167 0.65 -1.11 4.93
CA ILE A 167 -0.28 -0.09 5.41
C ILE A 167 -1.33 -0.83 6.22
N ILE A 168 -1.47 -0.51 7.51
CA ILE A 168 -2.32 -1.22 8.45
C ILE A 168 -3.34 -0.25 9.01
N LEU A 169 -4.62 -0.53 8.82
CA LEU A 169 -5.74 0.21 9.41
C LEU A 169 -6.15 -0.51 10.70
N LEU A 170 -6.20 0.22 11.81
CA LEU A 170 -6.62 -0.29 13.11
C LEU A 170 -8.13 -0.13 13.23
N MET A 171 -8.86 -1.23 13.13
CA MET A 171 -10.31 -1.26 13.09
C MET A 171 -10.88 -1.91 14.35
N GLU A 172 -11.94 -1.33 14.90
CA GLU A 172 -12.73 -1.89 15.99
C GLU A 172 -14.17 -2.08 15.51
N ARG A 173 -14.77 -3.20 15.88
CA ARG A 173 -16.16 -3.49 15.54
C ARG A 173 -17.12 -2.76 16.49
N GLU A 174 -18.12 -2.09 15.94
CA GLU A 174 -19.20 -1.45 16.66
C GLU A 174 -20.20 -2.50 17.18
N SER A 175 -20.03 -2.92 18.41
CA SER A 175 -20.84 -3.99 19.02
C SER A 175 -22.33 -3.70 19.11
N GLY A 176 -22.74 -2.43 19.11
CA GLY A 176 -24.14 -2.01 19.17
C GLY A 176 -25.04 -2.55 18.04
N TRP A 177 -24.45 -3.07 16.96
CA TRP A 177 -25.18 -3.74 15.88
C TRP A 177 -25.61 -5.16 16.25
N TYR A 178 -24.95 -5.78 17.22
CA TYR A 178 -25.13 -7.19 17.59
C TYR A 178 -25.75 -7.39 18.98
N VAL A 179 -25.70 -6.38 19.84
CA VAL A 179 -26.21 -6.42 21.20
C VAL A 179 -27.48 -5.56 21.25
N LYS A 180 -28.64 -6.23 21.08
CA LYS A 180 -29.96 -5.64 21.30
C LYS A 180 -30.68 -6.38 22.40
#